data_0ce00f0b5c4afe76bb708b6301137320
#
_entry.id   0ce00f0b5c4afe76bb708b6301137320
#
_cell.length_a   1.000
_cell.length_b   1.000
_cell.length_c   1.000
_cell.angle_alpha   90.00
_cell.angle_beta   90.00
_cell.angle_gamma   90.00
#
_symmetry.space_group_name_H-M   'P 1'
#
loop_
_entity.id
_entity.type
_entity.pdbx_description
1 polymer ?
#
loop_
_entity_poly.entity_id
_entity_poly.type
_entity_poly.pdbx_seq_one_letter_code
_entity_poly.pdbx_strand_id
1 'polypeptide(L)'
;EQEIIGVNRKLHPQQVELLSVLSGILNTAKIEYWIDQGTLLGAYRHGKFIARDSDTDIGIKNEEQFESLHELLKSKLPNSYDCERKGNHCKGYRIWLKTGGTFEGTFEGREIQWPLVCCDVMFYKYNERDETYVQQYQGFGVDTFFIPETVIFPLDKIEFEGSMYPCPTSIEEYLEIQYGYIGEGAFWDPEINRWAKS
;
A
#
# COMPACT_ATOMS: atom_id res chain seq x y z
N GLU A 1 6.95 18.14 -12.60
CA GLU A 1 7.04 17.72 -11.18
C GLU A 1 6.06 18.48 -10.29
N GLN A 2 6.05 19.82 -10.32
CA GLN A 2 5.09 20.65 -9.56
C GLN A 2 3.63 20.41 -10.00
N GLU A 3 3.41 20.12 -11.27
CA GLU A 3 2.08 19.84 -11.82
C GLU A 3 1.53 18.51 -11.31
N ILE A 4 2.35 17.46 -11.26
CA ILE A 4 1.99 16.14 -10.70
C ILE A 4 1.63 16.26 -9.22
N ILE A 5 2.42 16.96 -8.42
CA ILE A 5 2.14 17.21 -7.00
C ILE A 5 0.81 17.95 -6.84
N GLY A 6 0.52 18.92 -7.71
CA GLY A 6 -0.72 19.67 -7.68
C GLY A 6 -1.98 18.84 -7.99
N VAL A 7 -1.85 17.89 -8.91
CA VAL A 7 -2.92 16.93 -9.24
C VAL A 7 -3.16 15.98 -8.08
N ASN A 8 -2.13 15.35 -7.55
CA ASN A 8 -2.23 14.39 -6.45
C ASN A 8 -2.89 15.01 -5.21
N ARG A 9 -2.49 16.22 -4.81
CA ARG A 9 -3.09 16.92 -3.66
C ARG A 9 -4.61 17.18 -3.81
N LYS A 10 -5.10 17.37 -5.03
CA LYS A 10 -6.55 17.54 -5.28
C LYS A 10 -7.31 16.22 -5.14
N LEU A 11 -6.64 15.10 -5.30
CA LEU A 11 -7.23 13.77 -5.24
C LEU A 11 -7.15 13.14 -3.84
N HIS A 12 -6.31 13.67 -2.95
CA HIS A 12 -6.15 13.14 -1.60
C HIS A 12 -7.48 12.96 -0.84
N PRO A 13 -8.47 13.88 -0.87
CA PRO A 13 -9.75 13.63 -0.20
C PRO A 13 -10.48 12.40 -0.71
N GLN A 14 -10.42 12.12 -2.02
CA GLN A 14 -11.02 10.92 -2.62
C GLN A 14 -10.23 9.65 -2.28
N GLN A 15 -8.91 9.75 -2.16
CA GLN A 15 -8.05 8.66 -1.68
C GLN A 15 -8.37 8.30 -0.22
N VAL A 16 -8.52 9.32 0.63
CA VAL A 16 -8.93 9.14 2.05
C VAL A 16 -10.30 8.47 2.13
N GLU A 17 -11.27 8.89 1.31
CA GLU A 17 -12.60 8.28 1.27
C GLU A 17 -12.53 6.81 0.87
N LEU A 18 -11.76 6.47 -0.18
CA LEU A 18 -11.57 5.10 -0.63
C LEU A 18 -10.94 4.24 0.48
N LEU A 19 -9.87 4.72 1.12
CA LEU A 19 -9.21 4.03 2.22
C LEU A 19 -10.18 3.81 3.39
N SER A 20 -11.00 4.80 3.72
CA SER A 20 -12.02 4.69 4.77
C SER A 20 -13.09 3.65 4.45
N VAL A 21 -13.57 3.62 3.21
CA VAL A 21 -14.55 2.61 2.73
C VAL A 21 -13.96 1.21 2.86
N LEU A 22 -12.73 1.00 2.37
CA LEU A 22 -12.04 -0.29 2.49
C LEU A 22 -11.83 -0.71 3.94
N SER A 23 -11.34 0.19 4.78
CA SER A 23 -11.18 -0.04 6.22
C SER A 23 -12.49 -0.50 6.86
N GLY A 24 -13.59 0.16 6.54
CA GLY A 24 -14.92 -0.20 7.04
C GLY A 24 -15.34 -1.62 6.65
N ILE A 25 -15.09 -2.01 5.40
CA ILE A 25 -15.37 -3.36 4.89
C ILE A 25 -14.51 -4.40 5.61
N LEU A 26 -13.20 -4.19 5.70
CA LEU A 26 -12.26 -5.11 6.33
C LEU A 26 -12.55 -5.28 7.83
N ASN A 27 -12.79 -4.17 8.54
CA ASN A 27 -13.14 -4.19 9.96
C ASN A 27 -14.47 -4.96 10.22
N THR A 28 -15.49 -4.74 9.38
CA THR A 28 -16.77 -5.44 9.49
C THR A 28 -16.61 -6.95 9.26
N ALA A 29 -15.76 -7.32 8.32
CA ALA A 29 -15.44 -8.71 8.02
C ALA A 29 -14.44 -9.34 9.00
N LYS A 30 -13.89 -8.57 9.96
CA LYS A 30 -12.84 -9.00 10.90
C LYS A 30 -11.59 -9.50 10.21
N ILE A 31 -11.24 -8.89 9.09
CA ILE A 31 -9.99 -9.16 8.38
C ILE A 31 -8.92 -8.24 8.97
N GLU A 32 -7.83 -8.83 9.47
CA GLU A 32 -6.67 -8.05 9.92
C GLU A 32 -5.94 -7.46 8.73
N TYR A 33 -5.63 -6.16 8.82
CA TYR A 33 -4.89 -5.42 7.82
C TYR A 33 -4.09 -4.31 8.48
N TRP A 34 -3.13 -3.74 7.77
CA TRP A 34 -2.42 -2.52 8.16
C TRP A 34 -2.25 -1.60 6.95
N ILE A 35 -2.12 -0.29 7.19
CA ILE A 35 -1.67 0.61 6.14
C ILE A 35 -0.20 0.33 5.86
N ASP A 36 0.18 0.36 4.58
CA ASP A 36 1.45 -0.17 4.11
C ASP A 36 2.21 0.85 3.24
N GLN A 37 3.41 0.54 2.88
CA GLN A 37 4.25 1.22 1.89
C GLN A 37 4.23 2.76 2.00
N GLY A 38 3.94 3.48 0.92
CA GLY A 38 3.90 4.94 0.86
C GLY A 38 2.91 5.55 1.82
N THR A 39 1.75 4.92 2.00
CA THR A 39 0.73 5.34 2.97
C THR A 39 1.25 5.29 4.41
N LEU A 40 1.91 4.20 4.80
CA LEU A 40 2.53 4.07 6.13
C LEU A 40 3.68 5.05 6.30
N LEU A 41 4.53 5.22 5.29
CA LEU A 41 5.64 6.17 5.34
C LEU A 41 5.15 7.62 5.50
N GLY A 42 4.06 7.98 4.81
CA GLY A 42 3.41 9.29 4.95
C GLY A 42 2.81 9.49 6.35
N ALA A 43 2.11 8.49 6.87
CA ALA A 43 1.58 8.47 8.22
C ALA A 43 2.71 8.64 9.27
N TYR A 44 3.79 7.88 9.15
CA TYR A 44 4.93 7.92 10.05
C TYR A 44 5.63 9.28 10.06
N ARG A 45 5.84 9.88 8.90
CA ARG A 45 6.58 11.15 8.78
C ARG A 45 5.77 12.38 9.14
N HIS A 46 4.51 12.40 8.76
CA HIS A 46 3.72 13.64 8.76
C HIS A 46 2.26 13.46 9.18
N GLY A 47 1.79 12.23 9.41
CA GLY A 47 0.38 11.92 9.59
C GLY A 47 -0.47 12.17 8.32
N LYS A 48 0.16 12.30 7.16
CA LYS A 48 -0.45 12.73 5.89
C LYS A 48 0.21 12.07 4.69
N PHE A 49 -0.43 12.18 3.53
CA PHE A 49 0.17 11.75 2.26
C PHE A 49 1.54 12.39 2.02
N ILE A 50 2.44 11.60 1.46
CA ILE A 50 3.64 12.12 0.82
C ILE A 50 3.20 12.91 -0.42
N ALA A 51 3.81 14.07 -0.65
CA ALA A 51 3.36 15.01 -1.68
C ALA A 51 3.27 14.44 -3.11
N ARG A 52 4.02 13.38 -3.40
CA ARG A 52 4.06 12.71 -4.71
C ARG A 52 3.27 11.40 -4.73
N ASP A 53 2.71 10.99 -3.61
CA ASP A 53 1.96 9.76 -3.52
C ASP A 53 0.62 9.89 -4.24
N SER A 54 0.29 8.90 -5.06
CA SER A 54 -0.87 8.92 -5.94
C SER A 54 -1.91 7.86 -5.58
N ASP A 55 -1.62 7.01 -4.60
CA ASP A 55 -2.47 5.89 -4.18
C ASP A 55 -2.41 5.67 -2.68
N THR A 56 -3.13 4.68 -2.21
CA THR A 56 -3.02 4.16 -0.86
C THR A 56 -2.71 2.68 -0.90
N ASP A 57 -2.03 2.19 0.14
CA ASP A 57 -1.60 0.80 0.24
C ASP A 57 -2.10 0.15 1.53
N ILE A 58 -2.55 -1.09 1.43
CA ILE A 58 -2.96 -1.94 2.55
C ILE A 58 -2.24 -3.28 2.45
N GLY A 59 -1.65 -3.72 3.56
CA GLY A 59 -1.13 -5.07 3.76
C GLY A 59 -2.15 -5.98 4.43
N ILE A 60 -2.27 -7.21 3.98
CA ILE A 60 -3.09 -8.28 4.60
C ILE A 60 -2.24 -9.52 4.80
N LYS A 61 -2.30 -10.06 6.03
CA LYS A 61 -1.66 -11.32 6.34
C LYS A 61 -2.48 -12.45 5.83
N ASN A 62 -2.35 -13.25 5.11
CA ASN A 62 -3.16 -14.44 4.83
C ASN A 62 -3.58 -14.56 3.37
N GLU A 63 -2.68 -15.19 2.65
CA GLU A 63 -2.90 -15.56 1.26
C GLU A 63 -4.16 -16.43 1.06
N GLU A 64 -4.57 -17.17 2.08
CA GLU A 64 -5.75 -18.03 2.02
C GLU A 64 -7.06 -17.24 1.88
N GLN A 65 -7.08 -15.98 2.31
CA GLN A 65 -8.24 -15.09 2.18
C GLN A 65 -8.33 -14.43 0.81
N PHE A 66 -7.39 -14.68 -0.09
CA PHE A 66 -7.33 -14.00 -1.39
C PHE A 66 -8.64 -14.12 -2.17
N GLU A 67 -9.15 -15.33 -2.37
CA GLU A 67 -10.38 -15.54 -3.13
C GLU A 67 -11.61 -15.01 -2.40
N SER A 68 -11.74 -15.27 -1.10
CA SER A 68 -12.86 -14.79 -0.30
C SER A 68 -12.92 -13.27 -0.19
N LEU A 69 -11.78 -12.60 -0.16
CA LEU A 69 -11.73 -11.14 -0.18
C LEU A 69 -12.26 -10.57 -1.50
N HIS A 70 -11.97 -11.20 -2.63
CA HIS A 70 -12.51 -10.74 -3.93
C HIS A 70 -14.05 -10.73 -3.92
N GLU A 71 -14.66 -11.83 -3.52
CA GLU A 71 -16.12 -11.94 -3.43
C GLU A 71 -16.70 -10.91 -2.44
N LEU A 72 -16.02 -10.71 -1.31
CA LEU A 72 -16.41 -9.71 -0.32
C LEU A 72 -16.38 -8.30 -0.93
N LEU A 73 -15.28 -7.92 -1.57
CA LEU A 73 -15.14 -6.61 -2.21
C LEU A 73 -16.20 -6.41 -3.30
N LYS A 74 -16.41 -7.38 -4.19
CA LYS A 74 -17.45 -7.32 -5.21
C LYS A 74 -18.86 -7.14 -4.63
N SER A 75 -19.13 -7.69 -3.46
CA SER A 75 -20.45 -7.62 -2.81
C SER A 75 -20.67 -6.38 -1.95
N LYS A 76 -19.60 -5.76 -1.43
CA LYS A 76 -19.68 -4.68 -0.42
C LYS A 76 -19.19 -3.32 -0.90
N LEU A 77 -18.37 -3.25 -1.94
CA LEU A 77 -17.95 -1.98 -2.48
C LEU A 77 -19.16 -1.19 -3.01
N PRO A 78 -19.26 0.11 -2.71
CA PRO A 78 -20.23 0.97 -3.35
C PRO A 78 -20.07 0.95 -4.87
N ASN A 79 -21.14 1.14 -5.62
CA ASN A 79 -21.15 1.11 -7.09
C ASN A 79 -20.21 2.13 -7.76
N SER A 80 -19.77 3.15 -7.02
CA SER A 80 -18.77 4.13 -7.47
C SER A 80 -17.36 3.55 -7.60
N TYR A 81 -17.07 2.43 -6.95
CA TYR A 81 -15.78 1.76 -6.99
C TYR A 81 -15.83 0.48 -7.80
N ASP A 82 -14.66 0.04 -8.22
CA ASP A 82 -14.44 -1.28 -8.81
C ASP A 82 -13.17 -1.89 -8.24
N CYS A 83 -12.98 -3.18 -8.46
CA CYS A 83 -11.79 -3.89 -8.05
C CYS A 83 -11.38 -4.94 -9.07
N GLU A 84 -10.07 -5.12 -9.23
CA GLU A 84 -9.48 -6.17 -10.05
C GLU A 84 -8.33 -6.86 -9.31
N ARG A 85 -8.03 -8.07 -9.74
CA ARG A 85 -6.81 -8.76 -9.32
C ARG A 85 -5.61 -8.09 -9.99
N LYS A 86 -4.60 -7.80 -9.22
CA LYS A 86 -3.29 -7.44 -9.79
C LYS A 86 -2.73 -8.64 -10.52
N GLY A 87 -2.14 -8.43 -11.69
CA GLY A 87 -1.75 -9.46 -12.65
C GLY A 87 -0.93 -10.62 -12.10
N ASN A 88 -0.45 -11.51 -12.97
CA ASN A 88 0.13 -12.81 -12.63
C ASN A 88 1.38 -12.79 -11.71
N HIS A 89 1.95 -11.63 -11.46
CA HIS A 89 3.20 -11.45 -10.70
C HIS A 89 3.00 -10.99 -9.26
N CYS A 90 1.75 -10.77 -8.83
CA CYS A 90 1.48 -10.31 -7.48
C CYS A 90 0.13 -10.77 -6.99
N LYS A 91 0.09 -11.32 -5.77
CA LYS A 91 -1.17 -11.59 -5.10
C LYS A 91 -1.65 -10.31 -4.42
N GLY A 92 -2.61 -9.67 -5.03
CA GLY A 92 -3.18 -8.42 -4.55
C GLY A 92 -4.40 -8.01 -5.35
N TYR A 93 -5.00 -6.94 -4.91
CA TYR A 93 -6.11 -6.27 -5.58
C TYR A 93 -5.79 -4.81 -5.75
N ARG A 94 -6.29 -4.23 -6.84
CA ARG A 94 -6.44 -2.79 -7.00
C ARG A 94 -7.91 -2.45 -6.91
N ILE A 95 -8.22 -1.51 -6.05
CA ILE A 95 -9.55 -0.93 -5.91
C ILE A 95 -9.46 0.52 -6.37
N TRP A 96 -10.42 1.00 -7.15
CA TRP A 96 -10.37 2.36 -7.68
C TRP A 96 -11.75 3.02 -7.78
N LEU A 97 -11.73 4.33 -7.77
CA LEU A 97 -12.91 5.17 -8.02
C LEU A 97 -13.14 5.26 -9.54
N LYS A 98 -14.27 4.76 -10.03
CA LYS A 98 -14.60 4.71 -11.48
C LYS A 98 -14.58 6.08 -12.18
N THR A 99 -14.93 7.12 -11.44
CA THR A 99 -14.96 8.51 -11.93
C THR A 99 -13.70 9.31 -11.56
N GLY A 100 -12.71 8.66 -10.93
CA GLY A 100 -11.49 9.31 -10.45
C GLY A 100 -10.50 9.71 -11.55
N GLY A 101 -10.77 9.31 -12.80
CA GLY A 101 -9.87 9.52 -13.93
C GLY A 101 -8.74 8.49 -13.98
N THR A 102 -7.99 8.55 -15.06
CA THR A 102 -6.82 7.68 -15.31
C THR A 102 -5.61 8.51 -15.70
N PHE A 103 -4.45 8.04 -15.29
CA PHE A 103 -3.16 8.48 -15.81
C PHE A 103 -2.74 7.56 -16.95
N GLU A 104 -2.34 8.13 -18.07
CA GLU A 104 -1.75 7.42 -19.18
C GLU A 104 -0.25 7.70 -19.23
N GLY A 105 0.55 6.66 -19.32
CA GLY A 105 2.00 6.79 -19.35
C GLY A 105 2.67 5.58 -19.97
N THR A 106 4.00 5.64 -20.05
CA THR A 106 4.80 4.52 -20.55
C THR A 106 5.70 4.02 -19.40
N PHE A 107 5.63 2.75 -19.12
CA PHE A 107 6.51 2.09 -18.17
C PHE A 107 7.23 0.92 -18.87
N GLU A 108 8.57 0.89 -18.82
CA GLU A 108 9.39 -0.10 -19.52
C GLU A 108 9.03 -0.31 -21.00
N GLY A 109 8.69 0.80 -21.68
CA GLY A 109 8.31 0.75 -23.10
C GLY A 109 6.90 0.24 -23.39
N ARG A 110 6.07 0.00 -22.36
CA ARG A 110 4.67 -0.39 -22.48
C ARG A 110 3.75 0.76 -22.10
N GLU A 111 2.72 0.99 -22.88
CA GLU A 111 1.65 1.92 -22.49
C GLU A 111 0.92 1.35 -21.27
N ILE A 112 0.74 2.18 -20.26
CA ILE A 112 0.04 1.85 -19.04
C ILE A 112 -1.07 2.87 -18.79
N GLN A 113 -2.20 2.39 -18.29
CA GLN A 113 -3.26 3.21 -17.73
C GLN A 113 -3.40 2.91 -16.26
N TRP A 114 -3.31 3.96 -15.44
CA TRP A 114 -3.43 3.84 -13.98
C TRP A 114 -4.60 4.69 -13.48
N PRO A 115 -5.49 4.13 -12.64
CA PRO A 115 -6.50 4.95 -11.96
C PRO A 115 -5.80 6.01 -11.10
N LEU A 116 -6.28 7.25 -11.17
CA LEU A 116 -5.75 8.35 -10.35
C LEU A 116 -6.18 8.29 -8.89
N VAL A 117 -7.28 7.59 -8.59
CA VAL A 117 -7.76 7.34 -7.22
C VAL A 117 -7.88 5.85 -7.02
N CYS A 118 -6.90 5.25 -6.36
CA CYS A 118 -6.86 3.81 -6.12
C CYS A 118 -6.22 3.45 -4.79
N CYS A 119 -6.53 2.24 -4.35
CA CYS A 119 -5.89 1.58 -3.22
C CYS A 119 -5.39 0.21 -3.66
N ASP A 120 -4.14 -0.07 -3.39
CA ASP A 120 -3.52 -1.36 -3.61
C ASP A 120 -3.56 -2.20 -2.34
N VAL A 121 -4.10 -3.40 -2.44
CA VAL A 121 -4.16 -4.40 -1.36
C VAL A 121 -3.16 -5.50 -1.67
N MET A 122 -2.17 -5.65 -0.81
CA MET A 122 -1.09 -6.62 -0.93
C MET A 122 -1.25 -7.76 0.07
N PHE A 123 -1.00 -8.97 -0.38
CA PHE A 123 -1.02 -10.15 0.50
C PHE A 123 0.40 -10.56 0.88
N TYR A 124 0.55 -10.84 2.17
CA TYR A 124 1.78 -11.32 2.75
C TYR A 124 1.64 -12.78 3.12
N LYS A 125 2.57 -13.61 2.63
CA LYS A 125 2.64 -15.03 2.94
C LYS A 125 3.54 -15.26 4.13
N TYR A 126 3.07 -16.03 5.11
CA TYR A 126 3.87 -16.45 6.23
C TYR A 126 4.83 -17.59 5.87
N ASN A 127 6.07 -17.44 6.28
CA ASN A 127 7.11 -18.47 6.20
C ASN A 127 7.36 -19.00 7.60
N GLU A 128 6.84 -20.19 7.89
CA GLU A 128 6.97 -20.84 9.21
C GLU A 128 8.42 -21.12 9.62
N ARG A 129 9.30 -21.36 8.66
CA ARG A 129 10.70 -21.72 8.93
C ARG A 129 11.48 -20.56 9.55
N ASP A 130 11.24 -19.36 9.05
CA ASP A 130 12.02 -18.17 9.39
C ASP A 130 11.20 -17.17 10.21
N GLU A 131 9.95 -17.50 10.52
CA GLU A 131 8.97 -16.64 11.22
C GLU A 131 8.85 -15.25 10.60
N THR A 132 8.81 -15.23 9.25
CA THR A 132 8.76 -13.99 8.46
C THR A 132 7.52 -13.94 7.59
N TYR A 133 7.07 -12.73 7.30
CA TYR A 133 6.09 -12.44 6.25
C TYR A 133 6.80 -12.00 4.98
N VAL A 134 6.38 -12.56 3.85
CA VAL A 134 6.93 -12.26 2.53
C VAL A 134 5.85 -11.64 1.68
N GLN A 135 6.10 -10.44 1.17
CA GLN A 135 5.21 -9.81 0.20
C GLN A 135 5.22 -10.60 -1.10
N GLN A 136 4.04 -11.00 -1.56
CA GLN A 136 3.85 -11.78 -2.79
C GLN A 136 3.87 -10.87 -4.03
N TYR A 137 4.87 -10.00 -4.13
CA TYR A 137 5.05 -9.11 -5.27
C TYR A 137 6.27 -9.55 -6.09
N GLN A 138 6.02 -10.10 -7.27
CA GLN A 138 7.06 -10.46 -8.24
C GLN A 138 6.91 -9.60 -9.49
N GLY A 139 7.48 -8.43 -9.48
CA GLY A 139 7.46 -7.56 -10.65
C GLY A 139 8.28 -6.30 -10.46
N PHE A 140 8.86 -5.78 -11.53
CA PHE A 140 9.55 -4.50 -11.60
C PHE A 140 10.81 -4.34 -10.73
N GLY A 141 11.59 -5.43 -10.55
CA GLY A 141 12.86 -5.33 -9.82
C GLY A 141 12.71 -4.99 -8.33
N VAL A 142 11.52 -5.18 -7.77
CA VAL A 142 11.29 -5.02 -6.34
C VAL A 142 11.87 -6.22 -5.61
N ASP A 143 12.75 -5.97 -4.67
CA ASP A 143 13.33 -7.01 -3.83
C ASP A 143 12.24 -7.72 -3.03
N THR A 144 12.40 -9.02 -2.85
CA THR A 144 11.55 -9.78 -1.95
C THR A 144 11.95 -9.46 -0.51
N PHE A 145 11.05 -8.81 0.24
CA PHE A 145 11.29 -8.48 1.63
C PHE A 145 10.81 -9.60 2.55
N PHE A 146 11.68 -9.97 3.49
CA PHE A 146 11.38 -10.90 4.57
C PHE A 146 11.22 -10.10 5.85
N ILE A 147 9.98 -9.94 6.31
CA ILE A 147 9.66 -9.09 7.45
C ILE A 147 9.37 -9.99 8.64
N PRO A 148 10.14 -9.92 9.74
CA PRO A 148 9.88 -10.73 10.94
C PRO A 148 8.46 -10.51 11.46
N GLU A 149 7.80 -11.58 11.91
CA GLU A 149 6.45 -11.49 12.47
C GLU A 149 6.38 -10.48 13.63
N THR A 150 7.42 -10.44 14.47
CA THR A 150 7.54 -9.54 15.61
C THR A 150 7.63 -8.05 15.23
N VAL A 151 8.00 -7.74 14.00
CA VAL A 151 8.04 -6.37 13.47
C VAL A 151 6.64 -5.90 13.07
N ILE A 152 5.78 -6.81 12.63
CA ILE A 152 4.40 -6.51 12.21
C ILE A 152 3.45 -6.60 13.40
N PHE A 153 3.51 -7.68 14.20
CA PHE A 153 2.51 -8.02 15.19
C PHE A 153 3.02 -7.92 16.65
N PRO A 154 2.11 -7.63 17.59
CA PRO A 154 0.70 -7.30 17.39
C PRO A 154 0.56 -5.94 16.69
N LEU A 155 -0.47 -5.77 15.86
CA LEU A 155 -0.72 -4.48 15.20
C LEU A 155 -0.97 -3.38 16.22
N ASP A 156 -0.41 -2.20 15.96
CA ASP A 156 -0.67 -0.96 16.66
C ASP A 156 -1.56 -0.05 15.79
N LYS A 157 -1.68 1.22 16.15
CA LYS A 157 -2.46 2.22 15.42
C LYS A 157 -1.67 3.49 15.20
N ILE A 158 -1.83 4.07 14.02
CA ILE A 158 -1.23 5.35 13.65
C ILE A 158 -2.28 6.27 13.06
N GLU A 159 -2.13 7.58 13.31
CA GLU A 159 -2.95 8.59 12.68
C GLU A 159 -2.52 8.83 11.23
N PHE A 160 -3.48 8.83 10.31
CA PHE A 160 -3.28 9.21 8.92
C PHE A 160 -4.50 10.00 8.43
N GLU A 161 -4.25 11.21 7.92
CA GLU A 161 -5.29 12.14 7.43
C GLU A 161 -6.46 12.32 8.42
N GLY A 162 -6.14 12.42 9.73
CA GLY A 162 -7.12 12.65 10.80
C GLY A 162 -7.92 11.41 11.24
N SER A 163 -7.58 10.22 10.78
CA SER A 163 -8.18 8.95 11.20
C SER A 163 -7.13 7.95 11.69
N MET A 164 -7.54 7.03 12.58
CA MET A 164 -6.65 6.00 13.12
C MET A 164 -6.74 4.72 12.29
N TYR A 165 -5.60 4.25 11.81
CA TYR A 165 -5.48 3.01 11.04
C TYR A 165 -4.56 2.01 11.72
N PRO A 166 -4.78 0.70 11.53
CA PRO A 166 -3.82 -0.31 11.97
C PRO A 166 -2.47 -0.14 11.26
N CYS A 167 -1.39 -0.37 11.99
CA CYS A 167 -0.02 -0.33 11.49
C CYS A 167 0.84 -1.42 12.14
N PRO A 168 2.00 -1.76 11.56
CA PRO A 168 2.99 -2.61 12.22
C PRO A 168 3.45 -2.05 13.56
N THR A 169 3.74 -2.90 14.52
CA THR A 169 4.20 -2.49 15.86
C THR A 169 5.56 -1.79 15.82
N SER A 170 6.47 -2.21 14.94
CA SER A 170 7.80 -1.61 14.76
C SER A 170 7.87 -0.88 13.42
N ILE A 171 7.17 0.27 13.33
CA ILE A 171 6.99 1.00 12.05
C ILE A 171 8.31 1.35 11.38
N GLU A 172 9.28 1.87 12.13
CA GLU A 172 10.57 2.30 11.59
C GLU A 172 11.33 1.12 10.98
N GLU A 173 11.47 0.03 11.73
CA GLU A 173 12.12 -1.20 11.25
C GLU A 173 11.39 -1.80 10.04
N TYR A 174 10.05 -1.82 10.07
CA TYR A 174 9.21 -2.27 8.96
C TYR A 174 9.50 -1.48 7.67
N LEU A 175 9.51 -0.17 7.77
CA LEU A 175 9.78 0.73 6.64
C LEU A 175 11.24 0.64 6.16
N GLU A 176 12.20 0.49 7.09
CA GLU A 176 13.61 0.31 6.73
C GLU A 176 13.86 -1.02 6.01
N ILE A 177 13.14 -2.09 6.36
CA ILE A 177 13.18 -3.34 5.59
C ILE A 177 12.70 -3.12 4.15
N GLN A 178 11.66 -2.32 3.94
CA GLN A 178 11.10 -2.06 2.61
C GLN A 178 11.94 -1.06 1.80
N TYR A 179 12.31 0.05 2.41
CA TYR A 179 12.87 1.21 1.70
C TYR A 179 14.37 1.43 1.92
N GLY A 180 14.97 0.86 2.94
CA GLY A 180 16.27 1.25 3.43
C GLY A 180 16.16 2.39 4.45
N TYR A 181 17.17 3.25 4.52
CA TYR A 181 17.17 4.35 5.48
C TYR A 181 16.09 5.39 5.17
N ILE A 182 15.20 5.63 6.13
CA ILE A 182 14.05 6.54 5.97
C ILE A 182 14.18 7.84 6.77
N GLY A 183 15.27 8.03 7.51
CA GLY A 183 15.50 9.17 8.41
C GLY A 183 15.93 10.44 7.67
N GLU A 184 16.33 11.45 8.47
CA GLU A 184 16.85 12.71 7.95
C GLU A 184 18.15 12.49 7.16
N GLY A 185 18.28 13.19 6.04
CA GLY A 185 19.42 13.02 5.12
C GLY A 185 19.34 11.77 4.23
N ALA A 186 18.19 11.09 4.19
CA ALA A 186 17.99 9.97 3.26
C ALA A 186 18.12 10.43 1.80
N PHE A 187 18.90 9.72 1.02
CA PHE A 187 19.01 9.88 -0.43
C PHE A 187 18.81 8.55 -1.14
N TRP A 188 18.33 8.60 -2.37
CA TRP A 188 18.19 7.41 -3.20
C TRP A 188 19.54 7.00 -3.76
N ASP A 189 19.98 5.80 -3.42
CA ASP A 189 21.21 5.21 -3.94
C ASP A 189 20.88 4.24 -5.08
N PRO A 190 21.20 4.59 -6.33
CA PRO A 190 20.88 3.75 -7.48
C PRO A 190 21.74 2.47 -7.57
N GLU A 191 22.89 2.41 -6.87
CA GLU A 191 23.74 1.22 -6.90
C GLU A 191 23.14 0.07 -6.09
N ILE A 192 22.51 0.39 -4.96
CA ILE A 192 21.81 -0.58 -4.11
C ILE A 192 20.30 -0.60 -4.32
N ASN A 193 19.78 0.29 -5.18
CA ASN A 193 18.36 0.47 -5.47
C ASN A 193 17.50 0.68 -4.20
N ARG A 194 18.00 1.46 -3.25
CA ARG A 194 17.37 1.75 -1.95
C ARG A 194 17.75 3.13 -1.43
N TRP A 195 16.99 3.58 -0.43
CA TRP A 195 17.36 4.78 0.32
C TRP A 195 18.52 4.49 1.27
N ALA A 196 19.52 5.37 1.27
CA ALA A 196 20.71 5.30 2.10
C ALA A 196 20.88 6.59 2.91
N LYS A 197 21.71 6.51 3.95
CA LYS A 197 22.10 7.69 4.74
C LYS A 197 23.29 8.36 4.09
N SER A 198 23.23 9.69 3.93
CA SER A 198 24.34 10.52 3.43
C SER A 198 25.55 10.49 4.38
#